data_d74e932174b1903483db6e3c229af8bc
#
_entry.id   d74e932174b1903483db6e3c229af8bc
#
_cell.length_a   1.000
_cell.length_b   1.000
_cell.length_c   1.000
_cell.angle_alpha   90.00
_cell.angle_beta   90.00
_cell.angle_gamma   90.00
#
_symmetry.space_group_name_H-M   'P 1'
#
loop_
_entity.id
_entity.type
_entity.pdbx_description
1 polymer ?
#
loop_
_entity_poly.entity_id
_entity_poly.type
_entity_poly.pdbx_seq_one_letter_code
_entity_poly.pdbx_strand_id
1 'polypeptide(L)'
;MEKFRKGSTTYGNATFWTQDNGILYCKLRNLQPDLKLDYKSASLYLDAIRKLSADEPVPLLIDLRDTKGTFSNDAAHLLSDSFSNMPFVICEAYVVNSLSVKLLVQAYKRIYKTNIPYALFNRISEAETYCLERTAELCQ
;
A
#
# COMPACT_ATOMS: atom_id res chain seq x y z
N MET A 1 22.75 15.02 -6.41
CA MET A 1 21.79 14.30 -6.88
C MET A 1 20.84 13.89 -5.87
N GLU A 2 19.67 13.81 -6.16
CA GLU A 2 18.79 13.51 -5.26
C GLU A 2 18.60 12.17 -5.08
N LYS A 3 18.56 11.69 -3.97
CA LYS A 3 18.49 10.38 -3.74
C LYS A 3 17.32 9.97 -3.05
N PHE A 4 16.37 10.78 -2.85
CA PHE A 4 15.31 10.48 -2.03
C PHE A 4 14.09 10.17 -2.79
N ARG A 5 13.13 10.99 -2.77
CA ARG A 5 11.86 10.80 -3.38
C ARG A 5 12.01 11.07 -4.82
N LYS A 6 11.75 10.07 -5.65
CA LYS A 6 11.81 10.23 -7.06
C LYS A 6 10.58 10.89 -7.60
N GLY A 7 9.49 10.81 -6.88
CA GLY A 7 8.27 11.45 -7.26
C GLY A 7 7.34 11.39 -6.08
N SER A 8 6.33 12.25 -6.08
CA SER A 8 5.39 12.30 -4.99
C SER A 8 4.06 12.76 -5.55
N THR A 9 2.99 12.08 -5.17
CA THR A 9 1.64 12.40 -5.60
C THR A 9 0.72 12.35 -4.40
N THR A 10 -0.13 13.36 -4.27
CA THR A 10 -1.09 13.42 -3.17
C THR A 10 -2.49 13.52 -3.72
N TYR A 11 -3.39 12.67 -3.24
CA TYR A 11 -4.79 12.72 -3.57
C TYR A 11 -5.55 12.79 -2.24
N GLY A 12 -6.12 13.96 -1.94
CA GLY A 12 -6.84 14.12 -0.69
C GLY A 12 -5.97 13.83 0.50
N ASN A 13 -6.27 12.77 1.22
CA ASN A 13 -5.52 12.41 2.42
C ASN A 13 -4.57 11.24 2.21
N ALA A 14 -4.22 10.93 0.98
CA ALA A 14 -3.27 9.86 0.68
C ALA A 14 -2.08 10.44 -0.08
N THR A 15 -0.87 10.07 0.32
CA THR A 15 0.37 10.51 -0.32
C THR A 15 1.18 9.29 -0.71
N PHE A 16 1.72 9.32 -1.93
CA PHE A 16 2.50 8.22 -2.50
C PHE A 16 3.84 8.75 -2.96
N TRP A 17 4.93 8.03 -2.65
CA TRP A 17 6.26 8.45 -3.10
C TRP A 17 7.21 7.26 -3.16
N THR A 18 8.31 7.42 -3.88
CA THR A 18 9.37 6.42 -3.92
C THR A 18 10.65 7.00 -3.33
N GLN A 19 11.53 6.11 -2.88
CA GLN A 19 12.83 6.51 -2.36
C GLN A 19 13.92 5.67 -3.02
N ASP A 20 15.18 6.02 -2.74
CA ASP A 20 16.30 5.31 -3.33
C ASP A 20 16.36 3.84 -2.96
N ASN A 21 15.73 3.45 -1.85
CA ASN A 21 15.70 2.05 -1.46
C ASN A 21 14.77 1.20 -2.33
N GLY A 22 14.07 1.82 -3.27
CA GLY A 22 13.20 1.09 -4.20
C GLY A 22 11.79 0.84 -3.69
N ILE A 23 11.48 1.26 -2.47
CA ILE A 23 10.14 1.05 -1.91
C ILE A 23 9.20 2.15 -2.36
N LEU A 24 7.97 1.78 -2.72
CA LEU A 24 6.92 2.72 -3.00
C LEU A 24 6.08 2.86 -1.74
N TYR A 25 6.06 4.06 -1.18
CA TYR A 25 5.37 4.34 0.07
C TYR A 25 3.98 4.89 -0.21
N CYS A 26 3.00 4.36 0.52
CA CYS A 26 1.62 4.80 0.43
C CYS A 26 1.18 5.18 1.84
N LYS A 27 1.03 6.47 2.11
CA LYS A 27 0.60 6.90 3.44
C LYS A 27 -0.82 7.41 3.36
N LEU A 28 -1.72 6.77 4.11
CA LEU A 28 -3.09 7.19 4.18
C LEU A 28 -3.34 7.84 5.53
N ARG A 29 -4.19 8.87 5.52
CA ARG A 29 -4.49 9.59 6.75
C ARG A 29 -5.96 9.92 6.75
N ASN A 30 -6.73 9.25 7.59
CA ASN A 30 -8.15 9.48 7.69
C ASN A 30 -8.58 9.32 9.14
N LEU A 31 -8.91 10.42 9.78
CA LEU A 31 -9.29 10.41 11.19
C LEU A 31 -10.80 10.39 11.40
N GLN A 32 -11.58 10.25 10.33
CA GLN A 32 -13.03 10.21 10.42
C GLN A 32 -13.52 8.77 10.33
N PRO A 33 -14.00 8.19 11.43
CA PRO A 33 -14.34 6.76 11.44
C PRO A 33 -15.46 6.36 10.48
N ASP A 34 -16.36 7.29 10.14
CA ASP A 34 -17.46 6.98 9.24
C ASP A 34 -17.14 7.26 7.78
N LEU A 35 -15.94 7.70 7.47
CA LEU A 35 -15.55 7.94 6.10
C LEU A 35 -15.03 6.64 5.49
N LYS A 36 -15.52 6.29 4.31
CA LYS A 36 -15.09 5.08 3.62
C LYS A 36 -14.29 5.44 2.39
N LEU A 37 -13.24 4.66 2.13
CA LEU A 37 -12.54 4.75 0.86
C LEU A 37 -13.49 4.30 -0.23
N ASP A 38 -13.75 5.15 -1.21
CA ASP A 38 -14.69 4.82 -2.27
C ASP A 38 -13.96 4.38 -3.54
N TYR A 39 -14.72 3.96 -4.54
CA TYR A 39 -14.18 3.45 -5.79
C TYR A 39 -13.31 4.49 -6.48
N LYS A 40 -13.76 5.74 -6.51
CA LYS A 40 -13.04 6.80 -7.20
C LYS A 40 -11.68 7.05 -6.56
N SER A 41 -11.63 7.13 -5.24
CA SER A 41 -10.37 7.34 -4.53
C SER A 41 -9.43 6.15 -4.72
N ALA A 42 -9.97 4.93 -4.65
CA ALA A 42 -9.15 3.74 -4.88
C ALA A 42 -8.56 3.73 -6.29
N SER A 43 -9.33 4.16 -7.28
CA SER A 43 -8.84 4.26 -8.66
C SER A 43 -7.70 5.26 -8.79
N LEU A 44 -7.80 6.40 -8.10
CA LEU A 44 -6.73 7.39 -8.10
C LEU A 44 -5.47 6.86 -7.42
N TYR A 45 -5.63 6.07 -6.36
CA TYR A 45 -4.49 5.47 -5.67
C TYR A 45 -3.76 4.49 -6.59
N LEU A 46 -4.52 3.68 -7.33
CA LEU A 46 -3.91 2.75 -8.27
C LEU A 46 -3.16 3.46 -9.39
N ASP A 47 -3.70 4.58 -9.88
CA ASP A 47 -3.01 5.38 -10.89
C ASP A 47 -1.70 5.93 -10.35
N ALA A 48 -1.69 6.38 -9.10
CA ALA A 48 -0.47 6.89 -8.48
C ALA A 48 0.59 5.79 -8.39
N ILE A 49 0.19 4.58 -8.00
CA ILE A 49 1.11 3.46 -7.88
C ILE A 49 1.70 3.11 -9.25
N ARG A 50 0.87 3.06 -10.29
CA ARG A 50 1.36 2.76 -11.63
C ARG A 50 2.34 3.80 -12.13
N LYS A 51 2.02 5.07 -11.91
CA LYS A 51 2.90 6.13 -12.36
C LYS A 51 4.23 6.12 -11.66
N LEU A 52 4.21 5.97 -10.33
CA LEU A 52 5.44 6.04 -9.55
C LEU A 52 6.31 4.80 -9.72
N SER A 53 5.71 3.65 -9.98
CA SER A 53 6.48 2.43 -10.20
C SER A 53 7.00 2.35 -11.64
N ALA A 54 6.37 3.07 -12.55
CA ALA A 54 6.69 3.01 -13.98
C ALA A 54 6.62 1.57 -14.50
N ASP A 55 5.69 0.79 -13.93
CA ASP A 55 5.48 -0.62 -14.25
C ASP A 55 6.69 -1.51 -13.98
N GLU A 56 7.63 -1.04 -13.16
CA GLU A 56 8.78 -1.84 -12.75
C GLU A 56 8.45 -2.58 -11.45
N PRO A 57 9.07 -3.71 -11.17
CA PRO A 57 8.82 -4.43 -9.91
C PRO A 57 9.09 -3.56 -8.71
N VAL A 58 8.13 -3.49 -7.79
CA VAL A 58 8.23 -2.61 -6.65
C VAL A 58 7.54 -3.21 -5.43
N PRO A 59 8.15 -3.11 -4.24
CA PRO A 59 7.45 -3.47 -3.01
C PRO A 59 6.65 -2.26 -2.53
N LEU A 60 5.47 -2.51 -1.97
CA LEU A 60 4.61 -1.45 -1.44
C LEU A 60 4.68 -1.44 0.07
N LEU A 61 4.89 -0.26 0.65
CA LEU A 61 4.79 -0.08 2.08
C LEU A 61 3.58 0.82 2.34
N ILE A 62 2.56 0.27 2.97
CA ILE A 62 1.28 0.93 3.15
C ILE A 62 1.12 1.33 4.60
N ASP A 63 1.25 2.63 4.88
CA ASP A 63 1.21 3.16 6.23
C ASP A 63 -0.21 3.56 6.59
N LEU A 64 -0.83 2.81 7.49
CA LEU A 64 -2.20 3.03 7.92
C LEU A 64 -2.29 3.49 9.38
N ARG A 65 -1.20 4.01 9.93
CA ARG A 65 -1.19 4.36 11.36
C ARG A 65 -2.14 5.50 11.72
N ASP A 66 -2.43 6.36 10.75
CA ASP A 66 -3.31 7.49 11.01
C ASP A 66 -4.68 7.31 10.36
N THR A 67 -5.19 6.09 10.31
CA THR A 67 -6.48 5.84 9.68
C THR A 67 -7.48 5.27 10.68
N LYS A 68 -8.74 5.63 10.51
CA LYS A 68 -9.83 5.13 11.32
C LYS A 68 -11.04 4.71 10.49
N GLY A 69 -11.03 5.00 9.21
CA GLY A 69 -12.16 4.65 8.35
C GLY A 69 -12.08 3.24 7.83
N THR A 70 -12.97 2.94 6.91
CA THR A 70 -13.01 1.63 6.25
C THR A 70 -12.98 1.85 4.74
N PHE A 71 -13.36 0.84 3.96
CA PHE A 71 -13.47 0.97 2.52
C PHE A 71 -14.79 0.37 2.07
N SER A 72 -15.29 0.83 0.94
CA SER A 72 -16.50 0.26 0.36
C SER A 72 -16.18 -1.08 -0.29
N ASN A 73 -17.20 -1.89 -0.52
CA ASN A 73 -17.01 -3.16 -1.22
C ASN A 73 -16.49 -2.95 -2.64
N ASP A 74 -16.96 -1.90 -3.31
CA ASP A 74 -16.51 -1.59 -4.66
C ASP A 74 -15.03 -1.23 -4.68
N ALA A 75 -14.57 -0.44 -3.69
CA ALA A 75 -13.16 -0.09 -3.58
C ALA A 75 -12.31 -1.33 -3.30
N ALA A 76 -12.77 -2.21 -2.41
CA ALA A 76 -12.05 -3.43 -2.08
C ALA A 76 -11.90 -4.34 -3.29
N HIS A 77 -12.97 -4.51 -4.06
CA HIS A 77 -12.94 -5.31 -5.28
C HIS A 77 -11.96 -4.71 -6.30
N LEU A 78 -12.02 -3.40 -6.49
CA LEU A 78 -11.14 -2.74 -7.45
C LEU A 78 -9.67 -2.93 -7.05
N LEU A 79 -9.36 -2.76 -5.78
CA LEU A 79 -7.98 -2.91 -5.32
C LEU A 79 -7.50 -4.35 -5.49
N SER A 80 -8.28 -5.32 -5.07
CA SER A 80 -7.85 -6.72 -5.15
C SER A 80 -7.72 -7.19 -6.60
N ASP A 81 -8.68 -6.83 -7.46
CA ASP A 81 -8.61 -7.20 -8.87
C ASP A 81 -7.43 -6.56 -9.56
N SER A 82 -7.18 -5.28 -9.25
CA SER A 82 -6.09 -4.55 -9.87
C SER A 82 -4.73 -5.09 -9.43
N PHE A 83 -4.57 -5.37 -8.14
CA PHE A 83 -3.32 -5.93 -7.65
C PHE A 83 -3.08 -7.34 -8.19
N SER A 84 -4.14 -8.12 -8.38
CA SER A 84 -3.97 -9.44 -8.99
C SER A 84 -3.46 -9.34 -10.43
N ASN A 85 -3.72 -8.22 -11.09
CA ASN A 85 -3.28 -7.98 -12.45
C ASN A 85 -2.08 -7.04 -12.55
N MET A 86 -1.39 -6.82 -11.43
CA MET A 86 -0.17 -6.01 -11.39
C MET A 86 1.00 -6.89 -10.97
N PRO A 87 1.56 -7.65 -11.89
CA PRO A 87 2.63 -8.58 -11.53
C PRO A 87 3.89 -7.89 -11.05
N PHE A 88 3.96 -6.56 -11.20
CA PHE A 88 5.11 -5.81 -10.74
C PHE A 88 5.06 -5.46 -9.25
N VAL A 89 3.95 -5.75 -8.54
CA VAL A 89 3.91 -5.52 -7.11
C VAL A 89 4.54 -6.73 -6.42
N ILE A 90 5.68 -6.51 -5.78
CA ILE A 90 6.45 -7.59 -5.17
C ILE A 90 5.85 -8.07 -3.86
N CYS A 91 5.44 -7.13 -3.02
CA CYS A 91 4.84 -7.45 -1.72
C CYS A 91 4.11 -6.24 -1.17
N GLU A 92 3.35 -6.45 -0.11
CA GLU A 92 2.64 -5.39 0.60
C GLU A 92 3.02 -5.46 2.07
N ALA A 93 3.65 -4.41 2.58
CA ALA A 93 3.96 -4.30 4.01
C ALA A 93 3.04 -3.26 4.61
N TYR A 94 2.14 -3.69 5.49
CA TYR A 94 1.19 -2.79 6.13
C TYR A 94 1.72 -2.36 7.48
N VAL A 95 1.72 -1.05 7.78
CA VAL A 95 2.10 -0.53 9.08
C VAL A 95 0.85 -0.05 9.79
N VAL A 96 0.55 -0.66 10.93
CA VAL A 96 -0.68 -0.38 11.67
C VAL A 96 -0.34 -0.13 13.14
N ASN A 97 -1.13 0.71 13.82
CA ASN A 97 -0.92 0.94 15.24
C ASN A 97 -2.21 0.83 16.05
N SER A 98 -3.24 0.24 15.48
CA SER A 98 -4.46 -0.03 16.23
C SER A 98 -4.98 -1.42 15.92
N LEU A 99 -5.65 -2.02 16.87
CA LEU A 99 -6.22 -3.35 16.68
C LEU A 99 -7.31 -3.34 15.62
N SER A 100 -8.13 -2.29 15.60
CA SER A 100 -9.23 -2.23 14.63
C SER A 100 -8.73 -2.20 13.20
N VAL A 101 -7.68 -1.45 12.91
CA VAL A 101 -7.12 -1.39 11.56
C VAL A 101 -6.43 -2.70 11.23
N LYS A 102 -5.73 -3.32 12.19
CA LYS A 102 -5.11 -4.61 11.98
C LYS A 102 -6.15 -5.65 11.57
N LEU A 103 -7.26 -5.70 12.29
CA LEU A 103 -8.32 -6.66 11.99
C LEU A 103 -8.98 -6.35 10.63
N LEU A 104 -9.09 -5.08 10.29
CA LEU A 104 -9.65 -4.69 9.00
C LEU A 104 -8.78 -5.19 7.85
N VAL A 105 -7.47 -5.01 7.94
CA VAL A 105 -6.55 -5.48 6.91
C VAL A 105 -6.60 -7.01 6.81
N GLN A 106 -6.60 -7.70 7.94
CA GLN A 106 -6.65 -9.16 7.95
C GLN A 106 -7.94 -9.67 7.31
N ALA A 107 -9.07 -9.03 7.60
CA ALA A 107 -10.35 -9.40 7.00
C ALA A 107 -10.33 -9.15 5.50
N TYR A 108 -9.78 -8.01 5.07
CA TYR A 108 -9.68 -7.68 3.65
C TYR A 108 -8.87 -8.74 2.91
N LYS A 109 -7.70 -9.12 3.46
CA LYS A 109 -6.82 -10.09 2.79
C LYS A 109 -7.42 -11.50 2.80
N ARG A 110 -8.29 -11.80 3.76
CA ARG A 110 -8.96 -13.10 3.80
C ARG A 110 -10.08 -13.18 2.76
N ILE A 111 -10.82 -12.08 2.59
CA ILE A 111 -11.96 -12.04 1.69
C ILE A 111 -11.54 -11.80 0.25
N TYR A 112 -10.63 -10.85 0.03
CA TYR A 112 -10.20 -10.46 -1.30
C TYR A 112 -8.75 -10.91 -1.52
N LYS A 113 -8.58 -12.20 -1.81
CA LYS A 113 -7.25 -12.81 -1.91
C LYS A 113 -6.53 -12.39 -3.18
N THR A 114 -5.21 -12.21 -3.04
CA THR A 114 -4.33 -12.02 -4.19
C THR A 114 -3.14 -12.95 -4.01
N ASN A 115 -2.29 -13.04 -5.02
CA ASN A 115 -1.08 -13.85 -4.93
C ASN A 115 0.11 -13.07 -4.38
N ILE A 116 -0.12 -11.83 -3.95
CA ILE A 116 0.95 -10.97 -3.49
C ILE A 116 1.23 -11.25 -2.01
N PRO A 117 2.48 -11.54 -1.64
CA PRO A 117 2.81 -11.73 -0.23
C PRO A 117 2.56 -10.46 0.57
N TYR A 118 2.14 -10.60 1.81
CA TYR A 118 1.92 -9.44 2.65
C TYR A 118 2.23 -9.76 4.11
N ALA A 119 2.49 -8.72 4.88
CA ALA A 119 2.68 -8.84 6.32
C ALA A 119 2.30 -7.52 7.00
N LEU A 120 2.04 -7.60 8.30
CA LEU A 120 1.66 -6.43 9.09
C LEU A 120 2.73 -6.15 10.13
N PHE A 121 3.01 -4.87 10.35
CA PHE A 121 4.05 -4.41 11.25
C PHE A 121 3.57 -3.23 12.09
N ASN A 122 4.22 -3.00 13.23
CA ASN A 122 3.94 -1.84 14.06
C ASN A 122 4.91 -0.69 13.78
N ARG A 123 6.02 -0.99 13.09
CA ARG A 123 7.07 0.00 12.86
C ARG A 123 7.45 0.07 11.40
N ILE A 124 7.73 1.29 10.94
CA ILE A 124 8.16 1.52 9.57
C ILE A 124 9.45 0.74 9.26
N SER A 125 10.41 0.75 10.19
CA SER A 125 11.69 0.09 9.94
C SER A 125 11.54 -1.40 9.68
N GLU A 126 10.64 -2.05 10.38
CA GLU A 126 10.39 -3.49 10.18
C GLU A 126 9.73 -3.75 8.84
N ALA A 127 8.80 -2.88 8.47
CA ALA A 127 8.15 -2.98 7.17
C ALA A 127 9.14 -2.76 6.03
N GLU A 128 10.05 -1.81 6.20
CA GLU A 128 11.09 -1.57 5.19
C GLU A 128 12.00 -2.78 5.03
N THR A 129 12.39 -3.39 6.15
CA THR A 129 13.22 -4.59 6.10
C THR A 129 12.52 -5.70 5.33
N TYR A 130 11.24 -5.91 5.59
CA TYR A 130 10.46 -6.92 4.88
C TYR A 130 10.44 -6.64 3.38
N CYS A 131 10.18 -5.39 3.00
CA CYS A 131 10.15 -5.01 1.59
C CYS A 131 11.49 -5.28 0.90
N LEU A 132 12.59 -4.92 1.57
CA LEU A 132 13.91 -5.10 0.98
C LEU A 132 14.29 -6.57 0.88
N GLU A 133 13.91 -7.38 1.86
CA GLU A 133 14.17 -8.81 1.83
C GLU A 133 13.37 -9.50 0.74
N ARG A 134 12.11 -9.14 0.57
CA ARG A 134 11.29 -9.70 -0.49
C ARG A 134 11.84 -9.35 -1.87
N THR A 135 12.29 -8.11 -2.02
CA THR A 135 12.87 -7.66 -3.28
C THR A 135 14.17 -8.42 -3.59
N ALA A 136 15.01 -8.62 -2.58
CA ALA A 136 16.27 -9.35 -2.76
C ALA A 136 16.02 -10.79 -3.18
N GLU A 137 15.00 -11.43 -2.62
CA GLU A 137 14.65 -12.80 -3.00
C GLU A 137 14.24 -12.89 -4.46
N LEU A 138 13.53 -11.87 -4.93
CA LEU A 138 13.08 -11.87 -6.30
C LEU A 138 14.25 -11.69 -7.28
N CYS A 139 15.30 -11.03 -6.86
CA CYS A 139 16.43 -10.75 -7.72
C CYS A 139 17.47 -11.88 -7.76
N GLN A 140 17.21 -12.97 -7.08
CA GLN A 140 18.13 -14.10 -7.12
C GLN A 140 17.91 -15.03 -8.32
#